data_aa7e97c06e77b98685902195fa01ceba
#
_entry.id   aa7e97c06e77b98685902195fa01ceba
#
_cell.length_a   1.000
_cell.length_b   1.000
_cell.length_c   1.000
_cell.angle_alpha   90.00
_cell.angle_beta   90.00
_cell.angle_gamma   90.00
#
_symmetry.space_group_name_H-M   'P 1'
#
loop_
_entity.id
_entity.type
_entity.pdbx_description
1 polymer ?
#
loop_
_entity_poly.entity_id
_entity_poly.type
_entity_poly.pdbx_seq_one_letter_code
_entity_poly.pdbx_strand_id
1 'polypeptide(L)'
;MQIFNDYEQGKKLNFNYLKSKPFPNIVLDNFINPTVAMQCFNELKTTDYWVTEDTSNAYMAPHQVSKWFTPWDAESIEQLQYVKPTVHNTIQYFNSKLFLSYLEDLTGIQGLKGDPGFSGGGAHKIRTGGKLSLHVDFNIHSETNYFRVLNLLLYLNPTWKDEWEGFLELWDKDNKVCAHKIAPLFNRAVIFTLSDYSVHGHPVPLQTPPDIERYSLALYYYIEQPNQDYYERRAVVWHDF
;
A
#
# COMPACT_ATOMS: atom_id res chain seq x y z
N MET A 1 -3.68 -6.23 -22.29
CA MET A 1 -3.35 -7.47 -21.52
C MET A 1 -4.18 -7.43 -20.25
N GLN A 2 -4.77 -8.56 -19.84
CA GLN A 2 -5.63 -8.60 -18.63
C GLN A 2 -4.72 -8.51 -17.39
N ILE A 3 -4.99 -7.57 -16.49
CA ILE A 3 -4.17 -7.30 -15.30
C ILE A 3 -4.50 -8.27 -14.18
N PHE A 4 -5.79 -8.51 -13.93
CA PHE A 4 -6.29 -9.36 -12.85
C PHE A 4 -7.33 -10.32 -13.38
N ASN A 5 -7.35 -11.57 -12.92
CA ASN A 5 -8.17 -12.62 -13.52
C ASN A 5 -9.18 -13.26 -12.56
N ASP A 6 -9.11 -12.98 -11.26
CA ASP A 6 -9.77 -13.83 -10.27
C ASP A 6 -10.78 -13.07 -9.40
N TYR A 7 -11.75 -12.46 -10.07
CA TYR A 7 -12.81 -11.67 -9.41
C TYR A 7 -13.71 -12.50 -8.49
N GLU A 8 -13.90 -13.78 -8.79
CA GLU A 8 -14.74 -14.64 -7.97
C GLU A 8 -14.09 -15.05 -6.65
N GLN A 9 -12.77 -14.90 -6.52
CA GLN A 9 -12.08 -15.20 -5.28
C GLN A 9 -12.45 -14.25 -4.15
N GLY A 10 -12.86 -13.01 -4.42
CA GLY A 10 -13.23 -12.06 -3.37
C GLY A 10 -14.22 -12.66 -2.38
N LYS A 11 -15.35 -13.17 -2.87
CA LYS A 11 -16.37 -13.82 -2.03
C LYS A 11 -15.86 -15.05 -1.30
N LYS A 12 -15.05 -15.87 -1.95
CA LYS A 12 -14.52 -17.12 -1.37
C LYS A 12 -13.53 -16.83 -0.23
N LEU A 13 -12.79 -15.71 -0.32
CA LEU A 13 -11.77 -15.32 0.65
C LEU A 13 -12.31 -14.41 1.76
N ASN A 14 -13.55 -13.91 1.64
CA ASN A 14 -14.15 -12.98 2.59
C ASN A 14 -14.07 -13.46 4.04
N PHE A 15 -14.44 -14.73 4.29
CA PHE A 15 -14.38 -15.29 5.63
C PHE A 15 -12.97 -15.26 6.22
N ASN A 16 -11.97 -15.66 5.43
CA ASN A 16 -10.56 -15.67 5.87
C ASN A 16 -10.08 -14.25 6.15
N TYR A 17 -10.42 -13.29 5.26
CA TYR A 17 -10.11 -11.89 5.45
C TYR A 17 -10.67 -11.32 6.76
N LEU A 18 -11.98 -11.50 6.99
CA LEU A 18 -12.66 -10.96 8.17
C LEU A 18 -12.21 -11.59 9.50
N LYS A 19 -11.76 -12.85 9.48
CA LYS A 19 -11.30 -13.58 10.67
C LYS A 19 -9.83 -13.40 10.97
N SER A 20 -9.07 -12.84 10.04
CA SER A 20 -7.64 -12.61 10.23
C SER A 20 -7.36 -11.65 11.39
N LYS A 21 -6.22 -11.84 12.03
CA LYS A 21 -5.72 -11.03 13.15
C LYS A 21 -4.41 -10.35 12.70
N PRO A 22 -4.02 -9.22 13.31
CA PRO A 22 -4.62 -8.52 14.46
C PRO A 22 -5.87 -7.68 14.08
N PHE A 23 -6.09 -7.43 12.82
CA PHE A 23 -7.24 -6.78 12.19
C PHE A 23 -7.51 -7.46 10.86
N PRO A 24 -8.68 -7.25 10.18
CA PRO A 24 -8.96 -7.89 8.91
C PRO A 24 -7.86 -7.63 7.88
N ASN A 25 -7.24 -8.70 7.40
CA ASN A 25 -6.15 -8.64 6.41
C ASN A 25 -6.06 -9.94 5.60
N ILE A 26 -5.39 -9.87 4.46
CA ILE A 26 -5.05 -11.05 3.64
C ILE A 26 -3.76 -10.81 2.87
N VAL A 27 -3.00 -11.90 2.68
CA VAL A 27 -1.81 -11.94 1.82
C VAL A 27 -2.11 -12.82 0.63
N LEU A 28 -1.90 -12.29 -0.58
CA LEU A 28 -2.20 -12.98 -1.84
C LEU A 28 -0.96 -13.00 -2.72
N ASP A 29 -0.42 -14.18 -2.98
CA ASP A 29 0.69 -14.36 -3.92
C ASP A 29 0.17 -14.49 -5.36
N ASN A 30 1.01 -14.14 -6.34
CA ASN A 30 0.66 -14.13 -7.76
C ASN A 30 -0.61 -13.32 -8.05
N PHE A 31 -0.70 -12.15 -7.41
CA PHE A 31 -1.94 -11.37 -7.34
C PHE A 31 -2.41 -10.84 -8.69
N ILE A 32 -1.49 -10.35 -9.54
CA ILE A 32 -1.81 -9.91 -10.89
C ILE A 32 -1.10 -10.79 -11.94
N ASN A 33 -1.39 -10.56 -13.21
CA ASN A 33 -0.69 -11.23 -14.28
C ASN A 33 0.84 -11.03 -14.11
N PRO A 34 1.64 -12.10 -14.04
CA PRO A 34 3.08 -12.00 -13.74
C PRO A 34 3.87 -11.22 -14.79
N THR A 35 3.42 -11.21 -16.05
CA THR A 35 4.05 -10.39 -17.08
C THR A 35 3.82 -8.90 -16.83
N VAL A 36 2.60 -8.52 -16.41
CA VAL A 36 2.29 -7.14 -16.02
C VAL A 36 3.10 -6.73 -14.79
N ALA A 37 3.17 -7.59 -13.77
CA ALA A 37 3.96 -7.33 -12.58
C ALA A 37 5.45 -7.10 -12.91
N MET A 38 6.02 -7.92 -13.81
CA MET A 38 7.41 -7.78 -14.25
C MET A 38 7.64 -6.50 -15.06
N GLN A 39 6.69 -6.13 -15.93
CA GLN A 39 6.76 -4.86 -16.65
C GLN A 39 6.70 -3.66 -15.69
N CYS A 40 5.81 -3.68 -14.70
CA CYS A 40 5.77 -2.66 -13.66
C CYS A 40 7.11 -2.55 -12.92
N PHE A 41 7.69 -3.68 -12.50
CA PHE A 41 9.01 -3.68 -11.86
C PHE A 41 10.09 -3.04 -12.76
N ASN A 42 10.15 -3.43 -14.03
CA ASN A 42 11.15 -2.89 -14.98
C ASN A 42 10.97 -1.38 -15.18
N GLU A 43 9.74 -0.90 -15.32
CA GLU A 43 9.44 0.53 -15.43
C GLU A 43 9.85 1.30 -14.17
N LEU A 44 9.63 0.73 -12.97
CA LEU A 44 10.02 1.35 -11.72
C LEU A 44 11.53 1.37 -11.49
N LYS A 45 12.22 0.30 -11.90
CA LYS A 45 13.66 0.17 -11.73
C LYS A 45 14.45 1.11 -12.66
N THR A 46 13.97 1.34 -13.87
CA THR A 46 14.73 2.04 -14.93
C THR A 46 14.46 3.55 -15.00
N THR A 47 13.62 4.08 -14.13
CA THR A 47 13.22 5.49 -14.18
C THR A 47 13.90 6.33 -13.12
N ASP A 48 14.24 7.56 -13.51
CA ASP A 48 14.71 8.61 -12.59
C ASP A 48 13.56 9.50 -12.07
N TYR A 49 12.31 9.20 -12.49
CA TYR A 49 11.13 9.98 -12.11
C TYR A 49 10.65 9.61 -10.68
N TRP A 50 11.47 9.96 -9.71
CA TRP A 50 11.22 9.77 -8.30
C TRP A 50 11.44 11.07 -7.53
N VAL A 51 10.54 11.36 -6.61
CA VAL A 51 10.74 12.41 -5.59
C VAL A 51 11.04 11.79 -4.25
N THR A 52 11.96 12.41 -3.55
CA THR A 52 12.19 12.09 -2.13
C THR A 52 11.09 12.73 -1.30
N GLU A 53 10.71 12.08 -0.23
CA GLU A 53 9.88 12.72 0.77
C GLU A 53 10.60 13.94 1.34
N ASP A 54 9.82 14.98 1.64
CA ASP A 54 10.34 16.18 2.28
C ASP A 54 10.86 15.85 3.68
N THR A 55 12.16 15.64 3.76
CA THR A 55 12.87 15.39 5.02
C THR A 55 12.95 16.62 5.93
N SER A 56 12.53 17.80 5.46
CA SER A 56 12.41 19.00 6.28
C SER A 56 11.22 18.95 7.25
N ASN A 57 10.25 18.07 7.00
CA ASN A 57 9.13 17.84 7.90
C ASN A 57 9.61 17.07 9.14
N ALA A 58 9.88 17.83 10.23
CA ALA A 58 10.38 17.28 11.48
C ALA A 58 9.50 16.20 12.13
N TYR A 59 8.21 16.15 11.78
CA TYR A 59 7.29 15.12 12.26
C TYR A 59 7.45 13.80 11.50
N MET A 60 7.73 13.86 10.20
CA MET A 60 7.83 12.68 9.33
C MET A 60 9.25 12.12 9.24
N ALA A 61 10.26 12.98 9.20
CA ALA A 61 11.64 12.60 8.91
C ALA A 61 12.24 11.49 9.80
N PRO A 62 11.95 11.41 11.11
CA PRO A 62 12.46 10.32 11.94
C PRO A 62 11.81 8.96 11.65
N HIS A 63 10.64 8.97 11.02
CA HIS A 63 9.78 7.81 10.84
C HIS A 63 9.79 7.26 9.42
N GLN A 64 10.01 8.11 8.43
CA GLN A 64 10.14 7.72 7.02
C GLN A 64 11.55 8.01 6.53
N VAL A 65 12.37 6.99 6.40
CA VAL A 65 13.78 7.11 6.00
C VAL A 65 13.98 6.50 4.62
N SER A 66 14.66 7.23 3.73
CA SER A 66 15.02 6.79 2.37
C SER A 66 13.84 6.27 1.54
N LYS A 67 12.64 6.82 1.76
CA LYS A 67 11.44 6.52 0.97
C LYS A 67 11.35 7.48 -0.20
N TRP A 68 11.08 6.93 -1.37
CA TRP A 68 10.88 7.63 -2.63
C TRP A 68 9.51 7.26 -3.17
N PHE A 69 8.84 8.19 -3.83
CA PHE A 69 7.52 7.96 -4.41
C PHE A 69 7.39 8.64 -5.77
N THR A 70 6.42 8.21 -6.56
CA THR A 70 6.04 8.95 -7.75
C THR A 70 5.25 10.19 -7.34
N PRO A 71 5.48 11.36 -7.98
CA PRO A 71 4.66 12.54 -7.73
C PRO A 71 3.17 12.25 -7.98
N TRP A 72 2.29 12.93 -7.25
CA TRP A 72 0.84 12.76 -7.31
C TRP A 72 0.06 14.03 -7.69
N ASP A 73 0.72 15.07 -8.15
CA ASP A 73 0.02 16.19 -8.79
C ASP A 73 -0.53 15.79 -10.17
N ALA A 74 -1.57 16.50 -10.64
CA ALA A 74 -2.27 16.16 -11.87
C ALA A 74 -1.35 16.07 -13.10
N GLU A 75 -0.36 16.97 -13.21
CA GLU A 75 0.62 16.96 -14.30
C GLU A 75 1.52 15.73 -14.23
N SER A 76 1.99 15.39 -13.03
CA SER A 76 2.83 14.20 -12.82
C SER A 76 2.09 12.90 -13.09
N ILE A 77 0.80 12.81 -12.75
CA ILE A 77 -0.05 11.66 -13.06
C ILE A 77 -0.23 11.52 -14.58
N GLU A 78 -0.44 12.62 -15.28
CA GLU A 78 -0.51 12.61 -16.74
C GLU A 78 0.82 12.17 -17.37
N GLN A 79 1.94 12.67 -16.86
CA GLN A 79 3.27 12.25 -17.32
C GLN A 79 3.54 10.75 -17.05
N LEU A 80 3.04 10.20 -15.95
CA LEU A 80 3.20 8.79 -15.60
C LEU A 80 2.68 7.87 -16.73
N GLN A 81 1.60 8.26 -17.41
CA GLN A 81 1.06 7.53 -18.56
C GLN A 81 2.09 7.32 -19.67
N TYR A 82 2.97 8.28 -19.90
CA TYR A 82 3.99 8.22 -20.95
C TYR A 82 5.30 7.59 -20.50
N VAL A 83 5.69 7.84 -19.26
CA VAL A 83 6.98 7.40 -18.71
C VAL A 83 6.91 5.97 -18.17
N LYS A 84 5.77 5.60 -17.60
CA LYS A 84 5.51 4.29 -16.95
C LYS A 84 4.10 3.79 -17.28
N PRO A 85 3.81 3.50 -18.54
CA PRO A 85 2.44 3.18 -18.97
C PRO A 85 1.86 1.95 -18.29
N THR A 86 2.67 0.93 -17.97
CA THR A 86 2.18 -0.28 -17.29
C THR A 86 1.83 -0.01 -15.83
N VAL A 87 2.68 0.74 -15.14
CA VAL A 87 2.40 1.19 -13.75
C VAL A 87 1.14 2.03 -13.72
N HIS A 88 1.03 3.04 -14.58
CA HIS A 88 -0.15 3.90 -14.69
C HIS A 88 -1.42 3.07 -14.94
N ASN A 89 -1.42 2.20 -15.95
CA ASN A 89 -2.58 1.37 -16.29
C ASN A 89 -2.96 0.41 -15.15
N THR A 90 -1.97 -0.12 -14.43
CA THR A 90 -2.21 -1.01 -13.28
C THR A 90 -2.89 -0.25 -12.14
N ILE A 91 -2.46 0.97 -11.84
CA ILE A 91 -3.07 1.80 -10.80
C ILE A 91 -4.48 2.23 -11.23
N GLN A 92 -4.67 2.65 -12.49
CA GLN A 92 -6.00 2.98 -13.00
C GLN A 92 -6.96 1.79 -12.94
N TYR A 93 -6.45 0.58 -13.23
CA TYR A 93 -7.22 -0.63 -13.12
C TYR A 93 -7.66 -0.90 -11.67
N PHE A 94 -6.79 -0.71 -10.70
CA PHE A 94 -7.10 -0.87 -9.28
C PHE A 94 -8.10 0.18 -8.75
N ASN A 95 -8.27 1.30 -9.44
CA ASN A 95 -9.32 2.29 -9.18
C ASN A 95 -10.62 2.05 -9.98
N SER A 96 -10.65 1.02 -10.84
CA SER A 96 -11.82 0.73 -11.66
C SER A 96 -13.00 0.17 -10.85
N LYS A 97 -14.22 0.42 -11.32
CA LYS A 97 -15.44 -0.13 -10.69
C LYS A 97 -15.40 -1.64 -10.55
N LEU A 98 -14.81 -2.35 -11.52
CA LEU A 98 -14.69 -3.79 -11.50
C LEU A 98 -13.81 -4.28 -10.34
N PHE A 99 -12.67 -3.62 -10.14
CA PHE A 99 -11.76 -3.98 -9.05
C PHE A 99 -12.30 -3.53 -7.68
N LEU A 100 -12.96 -2.38 -7.61
CA LEU A 100 -13.66 -1.95 -6.39
C LEU A 100 -14.73 -2.97 -5.97
N SER A 101 -15.53 -3.50 -6.91
CA SER A 101 -16.50 -4.57 -6.61
C SER A 101 -15.83 -5.85 -6.06
N TYR A 102 -14.66 -6.23 -6.59
CA TYR A 102 -13.87 -7.33 -6.02
C TYR A 102 -13.45 -7.05 -4.57
N LEU A 103 -13.01 -5.83 -4.28
CA LEU A 103 -12.64 -5.44 -2.90
C LEU A 103 -13.85 -5.42 -1.98
N GLU A 104 -15.01 -4.97 -2.44
CA GLU A 104 -16.27 -5.00 -1.68
C GLU A 104 -16.69 -6.44 -1.35
N ASP A 105 -16.58 -7.35 -2.32
CA ASP A 105 -16.83 -8.78 -2.11
C ASP A 105 -15.84 -9.41 -1.12
N LEU A 106 -14.56 -9.02 -1.19
CA LEU A 106 -13.51 -9.53 -0.31
C LEU A 106 -13.65 -9.01 1.13
N THR A 107 -13.92 -7.73 1.27
CA THR A 107 -13.84 -7.04 2.59
C THR A 107 -15.19 -6.92 3.28
N GLY A 108 -16.30 -6.99 2.51
CA GLY A 108 -17.64 -6.67 2.99
C GLY A 108 -17.91 -5.15 3.11
N ILE A 109 -16.91 -4.29 2.88
CA ILE A 109 -17.07 -2.84 2.92
C ILE A 109 -17.73 -2.38 1.62
N GLN A 110 -18.87 -1.72 1.71
CA GLN A 110 -19.63 -1.28 0.55
C GLN A 110 -19.40 0.20 0.23
N GLY A 111 -19.59 0.59 -1.03
CA GLY A 111 -19.45 1.97 -1.49
C GLY A 111 -18.01 2.44 -1.59
N LEU A 112 -17.07 1.52 -1.82
CA LEU A 112 -15.66 1.84 -1.95
C LEU A 112 -15.42 2.83 -3.10
N LYS A 113 -14.56 3.80 -2.84
CA LYS A 113 -14.02 4.78 -3.79
C LYS A 113 -12.52 4.59 -3.91
N GLY A 114 -12.04 4.59 -5.14
CA GLY A 114 -10.61 4.68 -5.40
C GLY A 114 -10.08 6.10 -5.22
N ASP A 115 -8.78 6.25 -5.30
CA ASP A 115 -8.11 7.55 -5.26
C ASP A 115 -7.29 7.74 -6.56
N PRO A 116 -7.86 8.36 -7.59
CA PRO A 116 -7.13 8.60 -8.83
C PRO A 116 -6.01 9.64 -8.67
N GLY A 117 -6.05 10.45 -7.60
CA GLY A 117 -5.02 11.43 -7.26
C GLY A 117 -3.86 10.86 -6.43
N PHE A 118 -3.94 9.60 -5.99
CA PHE A 118 -2.90 8.89 -5.21
C PHE A 118 -2.44 9.62 -3.95
N SER A 119 -3.34 10.29 -3.23
CA SER A 119 -3.02 11.05 -2.02
C SER A 119 -2.28 10.17 -0.98
N GLY A 120 -0.95 10.30 -0.92
CA GLY A 120 -0.05 9.48 -0.12
C GLY A 120 0.19 8.06 -0.65
N GLY A 121 -0.47 7.66 -1.74
CA GLY A 121 -0.31 6.37 -2.42
C GLY A 121 0.60 6.42 -3.64
N GLY A 122 0.41 5.50 -4.59
CA GLY A 122 1.17 5.39 -5.83
C GLY A 122 2.33 4.41 -5.76
N ALA A 123 3.38 4.63 -6.55
CA ALA A 123 4.56 3.77 -6.51
C ALA A 123 5.57 4.27 -5.47
N HIS A 124 6.09 3.35 -4.69
CA HIS A 124 7.07 3.61 -3.66
C HIS A 124 8.36 2.84 -3.92
N LYS A 125 9.49 3.47 -3.60
CA LYS A 125 10.83 2.90 -3.62
C LYS A 125 11.52 3.17 -2.29
N ILE A 126 12.15 2.16 -1.71
CA ILE A 126 12.91 2.27 -0.46
C ILE A 126 14.30 1.67 -0.68
N ARG A 127 15.32 2.40 -0.30
CA ARG A 127 16.73 2.01 -0.40
C ARG A 127 17.23 1.39 0.89
N THR A 128 18.43 0.80 0.82
CA THR A 128 19.13 0.30 2.00
C THR A 128 19.21 1.36 3.11
N GLY A 129 19.05 0.95 4.36
CA GLY A 129 18.91 1.85 5.51
C GLY A 129 17.51 2.49 5.66
N GLY A 130 16.65 2.40 4.65
CA GLY A 130 15.31 2.96 4.68
C GLY A 130 14.36 2.16 5.57
N LYS A 131 13.42 2.88 6.20
CA LYS A 131 12.39 2.31 7.08
C LYS A 131 11.13 3.14 7.07
N LEU A 132 10.05 2.56 7.55
CA LEU A 132 8.81 3.24 7.90
C LEU A 132 8.40 2.75 9.29
N SER A 133 8.45 3.65 10.28
CA SER A 133 8.10 3.32 11.66
C SER A 133 6.67 2.79 11.76
N LEU A 134 6.39 2.06 12.83
CA LEU A 134 5.04 1.58 13.12
C LEU A 134 4.08 2.77 13.27
N HIS A 135 2.95 2.68 12.61
CA HIS A 135 1.98 3.77 12.59
C HIS A 135 0.56 3.27 12.32
N VAL A 136 -0.37 4.14 12.63
CA VAL A 136 -1.73 4.10 12.09
C VAL A 136 -1.86 5.26 11.12
N ASP A 137 -2.35 5.01 9.93
CA ASP A 137 -2.50 5.98 8.85
C ASP A 137 -3.48 7.12 9.18
N PHE A 138 -3.38 8.25 8.45
CA PHE A 138 -4.43 9.26 8.43
C PHE A 138 -5.76 8.63 7.95
N ASN A 139 -6.87 9.15 8.44
CA ASN A 139 -8.18 8.55 8.21
C ASN A 139 -9.11 9.33 7.25
N ILE A 140 -8.77 10.56 6.87
CA ILE A 140 -9.63 11.40 6.03
C ILE A 140 -8.81 11.99 4.88
N HIS A 141 -9.29 11.78 3.65
CA HIS A 141 -8.71 12.36 2.44
C HIS A 141 -8.75 13.89 2.50
N SER A 142 -7.64 14.54 2.13
CA SER A 142 -7.49 16.01 2.29
C SER A 142 -8.48 16.82 1.44
N GLU A 143 -8.78 16.37 0.23
CA GLU A 143 -9.59 17.10 -0.75
C GLU A 143 -11.06 16.67 -0.72
N THR A 144 -11.34 15.37 -0.71
CA THR A 144 -12.68 14.82 -0.83
C THR A 144 -13.43 14.71 0.50
N ASN A 145 -12.70 14.74 1.62
CA ASN A 145 -13.19 14.40 2.96
C ASN A 145 -13.75 12.97 3.09
N TYR A 146 -13.41 12.08 2.15
CA TYR A 146 -13.77 10.67 2.26
C TYR A 146 -12.96 9.97 3.33
N PHE A 147 -13.55 8.94 3.95
CA PHE A 147 -12.91 8.16 5.00
C PHE A 147 -12.10 7.02 4.42
N ARG A 148 -10.82 6.97 4.75
CA ARG A 148 -9.90 5.90 4.35
C ARG A 148 -10.18 4.65 5.18
N VAL A 149 -10.52 3.56 4.50
CA VAL A 149 -10.97 2.32 5.16
C VAL A 149 -10.16 1.09 4.77
N LEU A 150 -9.39 1.15 3.66
CA LEU A 150 -8.69 -0.01 3.15
C LEU A 150 -7.36 0.38 2.50
N ASN A 151 -6.33 -0.44 2.72
CA ASN A 151 -5.05 -0.39 2.02
C ASN A 151 -4.85 -1.64 1.17
N LEU A 152 -4.26 -1.44 -0.02
CA LEU A 152 -3.66 -2.48 -0.84
C LEU A 152 -2.20 -2.14 -1.09
N LEU A 153 -1.29 -3.04 -0.74
CA LEU A 153 0.13 -2.96 -1.07
C LEU A 153 0.47 -4.09 -2.03
N LEU A 154 0.95 -3.78 -3.23
CA LEU A 154 1.46 -4.76 -4.19
C LEU A 154 2.97 -4.65 -4.27
N TYR A 155 3.69 -5.69 -3.86
CA TYR A 155 5.15 -5.76 -3.90
C TYR A 155 5.64 -6.26 -5.24
N LEU A 156 6.72 -5.64 -5.74
CA LEU A 156 7.28 -5.87 -7.07
C LEU A 156 8.79 -6.16 -6.99
N ASN A 157 9.20 -7.13 -6.15
CA ASN A 157 10.60 -7.45 -5.91
C ASN A 157 10.91 -8.88 -6.38
N PRO A 158 11.45 -9.09 -7.60
CA PRO A 158 11.68 -10.42 -8.18
C PRO A 158 12.60 -11.31 -7.36
N THR A 159 13.50 -10.71 -6.61
CA THR A 159 14.38 -11.39 -5.68
C THR A 159 14.30 -10.70 -4.33
N TRP A 160 14.01 -11.45 -3.27
CA TRP A 160 14.05 -10.95 -1.90
C TRP A 160 14.60 -12.02 -0.98
N LYS A 161 15.42 -11.62 -0.03
CA LYS A 161 15.99 -12.49 0.98
C LYS A 161 15.61 -11.99 2.36
N ASP A 162 15.42 -12.90 3.30
CA ASP A 162 15.00 -12.57 4.67
C ASP A 162 16.03 -11.68 5.38
N GLU A 163 17.33 -11.88 5.13
CA GLU A 163 18.40 -11.05 5.68
C GLU A 163 18.39 -9.59 5.21
N TRP A 164 17.61 -9.26 4.20
CA TRP A 164 17.45 -7.88 3.71
C TRP A 164 16.42 -7.08 4.48
N GLU A 165 15.69 -7.70 5.41
CA GLU A 165 14.62 -7.09 6.20
C GLU A 165 13.52 -6.44 5.34
N GLY A 166 12.91 -5.35 5.78
CA GLY A 166 11.87 -4.64 5.03
C GLY A 166 10.53 -5.36 4.98
N PHE A 167 10.31 -6.30 5.89
CA PHE A 167 9.02 -6.96 6.07
C PHE A 167 7.95 -5.94 6.43
N LEU A 168 6.76 -6.08 5.85
CA LEU A 168 5.58 -5.41 6.40
C LEU A 168 5.21 -6.11 7.71
N GLU A 169 5.16 -5.35 8.78
CA GLU A 169 4.70 -5.83 10.07
C GLU A 169 3.28 -5.35 10.35
N LEU A 170 2.42 -6.27 10.78
CA LEU A 170 1.09 -5.97 11.30
C LEU A 170 1.09 -6.28 12.80
N TRP A 171 0.73 -5.30 13.61
CA TRP A 171 0.87 -5.38 15.07
C TRP A 171 -0.48 -5.43 15.77
N ASP A 172 -0.56 -6.29 16.78
CA ASP A 172 -1.62 -6.22 17.79
C ASP A 172 -1.31 -5.04 18.72
N LYS A 173 -2.08 -3.97 18.57
CA LYS A 173 -1.88 -2.72 19.30
C LYS A 173 -2.06 -2.89 20.80
N ASP A 174 -3.05 -3.70 21.22
CA ASP A 174 -3.39 -3.87 22.64
C ASP A 174 -2.33 -4.70 23.36
N ASN A 175 -1.85 -5.76 22.72
CA ASN A 175 -0.82 -6.63 23.27
C ASN A 175 0.61 -6.16 22.96
N LYS A 176 0.77 -5.18 22.07
CA LYS A 176 2.08 -4.65 21.62
C LYS A 176 3.00 -5.72 21.06
N VAL A 177 2.44 -6.61 20.25
CA VAL A 177 3.21 -7.70 19.63
C VAL A 177 3.04 -7.68 18.11
N CYS A 178 4.11 -7.99 17.40
CA CYS A 178 4.07 -8.20 15.96
C CYS A 178 3.34 -9.52 15.68
N ALA A 179 2.14 -9.42 15.11
CA ALA A 179 1.33 -10.59 14.77
C ALA A 179 1.76 -11.22 13.43
N HIS A 180 2.17 -10.39 12.46
CA HIS A 180 2.63 -10.84 11.16
C HIS A 180 3.86 -10.08 10.69
N LYS A 181 4.85 -10.81 10.17
CA LYS A 181 5.95 -10.31 9.34
C LYS A 181 5.78 -10.84 7.93
N ILE A 182 5.55 -9.95 6.97
CA ILE A 182 5.22 -10.29 5.60
C ILE A 182 6.33 -9.83 4.68
N ALA A 183 7.06 -10.78 4.08
CA ALA A 183 8.12 -10.49 3.14
C ALA A 183 7.57 -9.79 1.88
N PRO A 184 8.23 -8.74 1.36
CA PRO A 184 7.78 -7.97 0.20
C PRO A 184 8.10 -8.70 -1.12
N LEU A 185 7.60 -9.92 -1.30
CA LEU A 185 7.91 -10.78 -2.44
C LEU A 185 7.27 -10.27 -3.74
N PHE A 186 7.84 -10.71 -4.86
CA PHE A 186 7.32 -10.39 -6.18
C PHE A 186 5.86 -10.80 -6.36
N ASN A 187 5.05 -9.87 -6.85
CA ASN A 187 3.63 -10.08 -7.15
C ASN A 187 2.80 -10.56 -5.94
N ARG A 188 3.23 -10.16 -4.73
CA ARG A 188 2.50 -10.36 -3.48
C ARG A 188 1.70 -9.13 -3.15
N ALA A 189 0.39 -9.28 -2.97
CA ALA A 189 -0.48 -8.23 -2.45
C ALA A 189 -0.77 -8.46 -0.97
N VAL A 190 -0.84 -7.37 -0.23
CA VAL A 190 -1.37 -7.34 1.14
C VAL A 190 -2.52 -6.35 1.17
N ILE A 191 -3.70 -6.82 1.57
CA ILE A 191 -4.91 -6.01 1.68
C ILE A 191 -5.33 -6.03 3.14
N PHE A 192 -5.59 -4.87 3.73
CA PHE A 192 -5.98 -4.79 5.13
C PHE A 192 -6.90 -3.60 5.43
N THR A 193 -7.84 -3.82 6.36
CA THR A 193 -8.77 -2.79 6.84
C THR A 193 -8.04 -1.78 7.72
N LEU A 194 -8.35 -0.51 7.53
CA LEU A 194 -7.90 0.58 8.37
C LEU A 194 -8.86 0.87 9.52
N SER A 195 -8.28 1.06 10.68
CA SER A 195 -8.95 1.45 11.93
C SER A 195 -7.92 2.07 12.86
N ASP A 196 -8.33 2.51 14.04
CA ASP A 196 -7.42 3.00 15.08
C ASP A 196 -6.51 1.90 15.67
N TYR A 197 -6.76 0.65 15.31
CA TYR A 197 -6.00 -0.52 15.75
C TYR A 197 -5.09 -1.10 14.66
N SER A 198 -5.15 -0.61 13.43
CA SER A 198 -4.38 -1.14 12.31
C SER A 198 -2.93 -0.64 12.28
N VAL A 199 -2.19 -0.91 13.36
CA VAL A 199 -0.78 -0.56 13.48
C VAL A 199 0.05 -1.41 12.54
N HIS A 200 0.81 -0.75 11.65
CA HIS A 200 1.64 -1.41 10.66
C HIS A 200 2.87 -0.56 10.29
N GLY A 201 3.82 -1.17 9.60
CA GLY A 201 5.04 -0.49 9.13
C GLY A 201 6.09 -1.48 8.67
N HIS A 202 7.30 -1.00 8.46
CA HIS A 202 8.52 -1.82 8.34
C HIS A 202 9.61 -1.12 9.15
N PRO A 203 9.59 -1.28 10.48
CA PRO A 203 10.39 -0.47 11.41
C PRO A 203 11.88 -0.82 11.37
N VAL A 204 12.22 -2.03 10.92
CA VAL A 204 13.61 -2.45 10.77
C VAL A 204 14.18 -1.88 9.48
N PRO A 205 15.29 -1.13 9.54
CA PRO A 205 15.93 -0.59 8.33
C PRO A 205 16.33 -1.69 7.34
N LEU A 206 16.11 -1.43 6.05
CA LEU A 206 16.52 -2.34 4.99
C LEU A 206 18.03 -2.58 5.01
N GLN A 207 18.43 -3.84 4.81
CA GLN A 207 19.82 -4.30 4.74
C GLN A 207 20.15 -4.88 3.36
N THR A 208 19.54 -4.30 2.31
CA THR A 208 19.78 -4.71 0.94
C THR A 208 21.17 -4.28 0.45
N PRO A 209 21.78 -5.01 -0.52
CA PRO A 209 22.87 -4.46 -1.31
C PRO A 209 22.49 -3.11 -1.94
N PRO A 210 23.46 -2.24 -2.24
CA PRO A 210 23.18 -0.87 -2.74
C PRO A 210 22.39 -0.80 -4.06
N ASP A 211 22.44 -1.85 -4.87
CA ASP A 211 21.76 -1.99 -6.16
C ASP A 211 20.37 -2.64 -6.05
N ILE A 212 19.97 -3.03 -4.84
CA ILE A 212 18.67 -3.66 -4.56
C ILE A 212 17.80 -2.68 -3.78
N GLU A 213 16.67 -2.33 -4.37
CA GLU A 213 15.68 -1.46 -3.77
C GLU A 213 14.35 -2.22 -3.57
N ARG A 214 13.54 -1.80 -2.61
CA ARG A 214 12.22 -2.37 -2.31
C ARG A 214 11.14 -1.55 -3.02
N TYR A 215 10.49 -2.14 -4.01
CA TYR A 215 9.42 -1.53 -4.79
C TYR A 215 8.05 -2.01 -4.37
N SER A 216 7.08 -1.10 -4.31
CA SER A 216 5.67 -1.42 -4.10
C SER A 216 4.76 -0.40 -4.77
N LEU A 217 3.54 -0.85 -5.11
CA LEU A 217 2.40 0.03 -5.37
C LEU A 217 1.54 0.04 -4.11
N ALA A 218 1.20 1.24 -3.63
CA ALA A 218 0.33 1.44 -2.48
C ALA A 218 -0.94 2.17 -2.94
N LEU A 219 -2.09 1.56 -2.69
CA LEU A 219 -3.38 2.13 -3.04
C LEU A 219 -4.27 2.19 -1.80
N TYR A 220 -5.01 3.27 -1.70
CA TYR A 220 -5.89 3.56 -0.59
C TYR A 220 -7.33 3.67 -1.09
N TYR A 221 -8.25 3.12 -0.30
CA TYR A 221 -9.66 3.13 -0.67
C TYR A 221 -10.48 3.75 0.45
N TYR A 222 -11.52 4.44 0.03
CA TYR A 222 -12.28 5.33 0.87
C TYR A 222 -13.77 5.01 0.76
N ILE A 223 -14.56 5.55 1.69
CA ILE A 223 -16.02 5.62 1.64
C ILE A 223 -16.46 7.07 1.91
N GLU A 224 -17.61 7.47 1.38
CA GLU A 224 -18.13 8.83 1.57
C GLU A 224 -18.54 9.09 3.02
N GLN A 225 -19.20 8.12 3.63
CA GLN A 225 -19.66 8.23 5.02
C GLN A 225 -19.37 6.92 5.77
N PRO A 226 -18.79 7.00 6.97
CA PRO A 226 -18.70 5.83 7.83
C PRO A 226 -20.07 5.49 8.41
N ASN A 227 -20.28 4.18 8.69
CA ASN A 227 -21.52 3.69 9.34
C ASN A 227 -21.65 4.09 10.84
N GLN A 228 -20.82 5.01 11.33
CA GLN A 228 -20.80 5.45 12.73
C GLN A 228 -20.81 6.98 12.83
N ASP A 229 -21.42 7.48 13.90
CA ASP A 229 -21.88 8.87 14.02
C ASP A 229 -20.80 9.96 14.12
N TYR A 230 -19.52 9.65 14.31
CA TYR A 230 -18.48 10.67 14.38
C TYR A 230 -17.07 10.11 14.20
N TYR A 231 -16.33 10.72 13.27
CA TYR A 231 -14.88 10.49 13.13
C TYR A 231 -14.14 11.82 13.16
N GLU A 232 -13.28 11.99 14.16
CA GLU A 232 -12.33 13.09 14.13
C GLU A 232 -11.27 12.87 13.05
N ARG A 233 -10.91 13.97 12.37
CA ARG A 233 -9.77 13.95 11.43
C ARG A 233 -8.50 13.65 12.23
N ARG A 234 -7.81 12.60 11.82
CA ARG A 234 -6.57 12.15 12.43
C ARG A 234 -5.46 12.18 11.38
N ALA A 235 -4.30 12.74 11.75
CA ALA A 235 -3.05 12.57 11.04
C ALA A 235 -2.49 11.14 11.26
N VAL A 236 -1.34 10.84 10.65
CA VAL A 236 -0.58 9.61 10.96
C VAL A 236 -0.22 9.60 12.45
N VAL A 237 -0.42 8.47 13.13
CA VAL A 237 -0.06 8.28 14.53
C VAL A 237 1.07 7.26 14.61
N TRP A 238 2.24 7.70 15.11
CA TRP A 238 3.42 6.84 15.27
C TRP A 238 3.37 6.05 16.57
N HIS A 239 3.92 4.85 16.54
CA HIS A 239 4.00 3.95 17.70
C HIS A 239 5.43 3.45 17.91
N ASP A 240 5.86 3.48 19.17
CA ASP A 240 7.13 2.92 19.67
C ASP A 240 6.79 1.80 20.66
N PHE A 241 6.76 0.56 20.18
CA PHE A 241 6.47 -0.62 20.99
C PHE A 241 7.76 -1.35 21.40
#